data_c579c0d41348a1cc86edfa0e346be19d
#
_entry.id   c579c0d41348a1cc86edfa0e346be19d
#
_cell.length_a   1.000
_cell.length_b   1.000
_cell.length_c   1.000
_cell.angle_alpha   90.00
_cell.angle_beta   90.00
_cell.angle_gamma   90.00
#
_symmetry.space_group_name_H-M   'P 1'
#
loop_
_entity.id
_entity.type
_entity.pdbx_description
1 polymer ?
#
loop_
_entity_poly.entity_id
_entity_poly.type
_entity_poly.pdbx_seq_one_letter_code
_entity_poly.pdbx_strand_id
1 'polypeptide(L)'
;MIRSIFAEAGKYIPTKVLPALVGLLVIPVFTRIFDPEIYGQYGLAVSVISFGSIFTSGWLSNANMRFWVECKTETARRNHLSTLIISTLVFSFLISLLIYGIMTHVSLLTSSFLIAAVVMLFFTPFIQVILSYYRIQNKPFRYTVFDQLFNSGKLLLGLLTVLVIFPGLGLKSVFWSGSLIALILLLLFLLSPEIRSGITLSAFSFSRFRHFFSYGFPLVLVLVSKWILTLSARFIIPVLRPEAPYELGWLTASQNIVDRTLTLLFQALMMAVLPNIFSAWESTDKQTVQSLITKLIGWFFVIFFPLAAGMSLLAEPVMDLMTGHQYIGGAVMIPYLALGAFLSNLVHYFTLPCSLHKKTLIMTRITIVSAVVNLLLYLVFIPWLGFIGVGVALISTYIFMIIYSLYSVRKFELIKLPWKMIFQTLTASGFMVLAVILLKSLSSHVWMIITGSILGGGMVYILILRLLGVWSFDKIRTIGKPDITP
;
A
#
# COMPACT_ATOMS: atom_id res chain seq x y z
N MET A 1 16.27 16.25 19.50
CA MET A 1 15.53 14.98 19.44
C MET A 1 14.47 14.99 18.31
N ILE A 2 13.47 15.89 18.26
CA ILE A 2 12.45 15.90 17.19
C ILE A 2 13.07 16.12 15.79
N ARG A 3 13.98 17.09 15.61
CA ARG A 3 14.70 17.33 14.35
C ARG A 3 15.51 16.11 13.87
N SER A 4 16.11 15.35 14.77
CA SER A 4 16.87 14.14 14.40
C SER A 4 15.96 13.01 13.91
N ILE A 5 14.78 12.84 14.52
CA ILE A 5 13.79 11.85 14.10
C ILE A 5 13.24 12.18 12.70
N PHE A 6 12.94 13.47 12.41
CA PHE A 6 12.55 13.89 11.07
C PHE A 6 13.68 13.74 10.04
N ALA A 7 14.92 14.02 10.42
CA ALA A 7 16.07 13.82 9.54
C ALA A 7 16.30 12.33 9.24
N GLU A 8 16.07 11.45 10.22
CA GLU A 8 16.14 10.00 10.01
C GLU A 8 14.99 9.46 9.20
N ALA A 9 13.75 9.88 9.50
CA ALA A 9 12.58 9.51 8.69
C ALA A 9 12.73 9.99 7.24
N GLY A 10 13.29 11.18 7.03
CA GLY A 10 13.57 11.75 5.70
C GLY A 10 14.49 10.88 4.84
N LYS A 11 15.39 10.11 5.44
CA LYS A 11 16.29 9.19 4.72
C LYS A 11 15.55 8.01 4.08
N TYR A 12 14.34 7.69 4.56
CA TYR A 12 13.50 6.61 4.02
C TYR A 12 12.42 7.10 3.04
N ILE A 13 12.21 8.42 2.90
CA ILE A 13 11.25 8.97 1.92
C ILE A 13 11.56 8.51 0.50
N PRO A 14 12.83 8.55 0.01
CA PRO A 14 13.16 8.08 -1.33
C PRO A 14 12.77 6.62 -1.59
N THR A 15 12.79 5.76 -0.56
CA THR A 15 12.42 4.35 -0.68
C THR A 15 10.96 4.13 -1.05
N LYS A 16 10.09 5.08 -0.78
CA LYS A 16 8.66 5.01 -1.12
C LYS A 16 8.32 5.81 -2.37
N VAL A 17 8.87 7.01 -2.48
CA VAL A 17 8.56 7.93 -3.58
C VAL A 17 9.13 7.43 -4.91
N LEU A 18 10.40 7.00 -4.95
CA LEU A 18 11.03 6.59 -6.20
C LEU A 18 10.39 5.34 -6.84
N PRO A 19 10.11 4.22 -6.12
CA PRO A 19 9.39 3.10 -6.71
C PRO A 19 7.98 3.44 -7.19
N ALA A 20 7.32 4.38 -6.50
CA ALA A 20 6.01 4.82 -6.91
C ALA A 20 6.06 5.66 -8.21
N LEU A 21 7.03 6.56 -8.32
CA LEU A 21 7.26 7.33 -9.56
C LEU A 21 7.63 6.41 -10.73
N VAL A 22 8.58 5.49 -10.53
CA VAL A 22 8.92 4.50 -11.55
C VAL A 22 7.69 3.69 -11.95
N GLY A 23 6.95 3.20 -10.98
CA GLY A 23 5.75 2.44 -11.26
C GLY A 23 4.65 3.26 -11.93
N LEU A 24 4.51 4.56 -11.63
CA LEU A 24 3.58 5.45 -12.32
C LEU A 24 3.98 5.67 -13.78
N LEU A 25 5.29 5.82 -14.04
CA LEU A 25 5.84 5.99 -15.40
C LEU A 25 5.76 4.70 -16.24
N VAL A 26 5.81 3.53 -15.61
CA VAL A 26 5.75 2.24 -16.29
C VAL A 26 4.31 1.88 -16.71
N ILE A 27 3.28 2.38 -16.00
CA ILE A 27 1.87 2.12 -16.35
C ILE A 27 1.57 2.52 -17.81
N PRO A 28 1.83 3.77 -18.27
CA PRO A 28 1.56 4.17 -19.63
C PRO A 28 2.26 3.31 -20.68
N VAL A 29 3.49 2.86 -20.38
CA VAL A 29 4.25 2.04 -21.31
C VAL A 29 3.65 0.65 -21.44
N PHE A 30 3.40 -0.02 -20.31
CA PHE A 30 2.85 -1.38 -20.34
C PHE A 30 1.44 -1.43 -20.91
N THR A 31 0.58 -0.47 -20.56
CA THR A 31 -0.82 -0.47 -21.02
C THR A 31 -0.99 -0.06 -22.47
N ARG A 32 0.01 0.58 -23.09
CA ARG A 32 0.02 0.85 -24.55
C ARG A 32 0.57 -0.31 -25.38
N ILE A 33 1.40 -1.18 -24.76
CA ILE A 33 2.00 -2.33 -25.46
C ILE A 33 1.14 -3.59 -25.27
N PHE A 34 0.52 -3.77 -24.11
CA PHE A 34 -0.18 -4.99 -23.73
C PHE A 34 -1.66 -4.76 -23.53
N ASP A 35 -2.46 -5.74 -23.99
CA ASP A 35 -3.91 -5.74 -23.83
C ASP A 35 -4.33 -5.87 -22.36
N PRO A 36 -5.55 -5.41 -22.00
CA PRO A 36 -6.06 -5.48 -20.63
C PRO A 36 -6.05 -6.90 -20.04
N GLU A 37 -6.29 -7.91 -20.83
CA GLU A 37 -6.26 -9.30 -20.36
C GLU A 37 -4.86 -9.71 -19.87
N ILE A 38 -3.80 -9.41 -20.66
CA ILE A 38 -2.41 -9.70 -20.28
C ILE A 38 -2.00 -8.90 -19.05
N TYR A 39 -2.40 -7.62 -18.98
CA TYR A 39 -2.12 -6.78 -17.83
C TYR A 39 -2.90 -7.22 -16.59
N GLY A 40 -4.08 -7.78 -16.78
CA GLY A 40 -4.88 -8.43 -15.74
C GLY A 40 -4.18 -9.65 -15.16
N GLN A 41 -3.64 -10.53 -16.02
CA GLN A 41 -2.83 -11.67 -15.56
C GLN A 41 -1.57 -11.24 -14.81
N TYR A 42 -0.90 -10.17 -15.26
CA TYR A 42 0.19 -9.56 -14.50
C TYR A 42 -0.27 -9.10 -13.10
N GLY A 43 -1.40 -8.41 -13.00
CA GLY A 43 -1.97 -7.94 -11.73
C GLY A 43 -2.34 -9.10 -10.78
N LEU A 44 -2.92 -10.17 -11.33
CA LEU A 44 -3.23 -11.39 -10.59
C LEU A 44 -1.95 -12.08 -10.07
N ALA A 45 -0.93 -12.22 -10.92
CA ALA A 45 0.35 -12.81 -10.54
C ALA A 45 1.04 -12.01 -9.42
N VAL A 46 1.01 -10.67 -9.47
CA VAL A 46 1.49 -9.81 -8.37
C VAL A 46 0.72 -10.07 -7.08
N SER A 47 -0.60 -10.31 -7.18
CA SER A 47 -1.44 -10.62 -6.02
C SER A 47 -1.12 -11.99 -5.42
N VAL A 48 -0.85 -12.99 -6.26
CA VAL A 48 -0.37 -14.33 -5.85
C VAL A 48 0.96 -14.22 -5.10
N ILE A 49 1.93 -13.48 -5.64
CA ILE A 49 3.24 -13.26 -5.00
C ILE A 49 3.06 -12.58 -3.65
N SER A 50 2.21 -11.55 -3.59
CA SER A 50 1.93 -10.84 -2.33
C SER A 50 1.29 -11.75 -1.29
N PHE A 51 0.33 -12.58 -1.69
CA PHE A 51 -0.32 -13.55 -0.81
C PHE A 51 0.67 -14.58 -0.25
N GLY A 52 1.44 -15.22 -1.11
CA GLY A 52 2.45 -16.20 -0.69
C GLY A 52 3.52 -15.59 0.21
N SER A 53 3.92 -14.34 -0.04
CA SER A 53 4.90 -13.62 0.78
C SER A 53 4.43 -13.41 2.23
N ILE A 54 3.12 -13.36 2.49
CA ILE A 54 2.57 -13.28 3.85
C ILE A 54 2.95 -14.52 4.67
N PHE A 55 2.84 -15.70 4.06
CA PHE A 55 3.10 -16.98 4.73
C PHE A 55 4.60 -17.30 4.83
N THR A 56 5.44 -16.64 4.05
CA THR A 56 6.89 -16.85 4.03
C THR A 56 7.62 -15.83 4.90
N SER A 57 7.76 -14.60 4.43
CA SER A 57 8.57 -13.54 5.07
C SER A 57 7.77 -12.55 5.90
N GLY A 58 6.45 -12.46 5.71
CA GLY A 58 5.64 -11.44 6.39
C GLY A 58 5.71 -11.56 7.91
N TRP A 59 5.59 -12.76 8.46
CA TRP A 59 5.71 -13.01 9.89
C TRP A 59 7.17 -13.11 10.36
N LEU A 60 8.08 -13.69 9.54
CA LEU A 60 9.49 -13.80 9.85
C LEU A 60 10.18 -12.43 9.97
N SER A 61 9.87 -11.49 9.09
CA SER A 61 10.40 -10.12 9.16
C SER A 61 9.97 -9.40 10.44
N ASN A 62 8.74 -9.60 10.89
CA ASN A 62 8.25 -9.04 12.15
C ASN A 62 8.94 -9.71 13.36
N ALA A 63 9.11 -11.03 13.33
CA ALA A 63 9.83 -11.76 14.37
C ALA A 63 11.31 -11.33 14.43
N ASN A 64 11.96 -11.16 13.26
CA ASN A 64 13.33 -10.63 13.18
C ASN A 64 13.44 -9.28 13.90
N MET A 65 12.56 -8.32 13.60
CA MET A 65 12.59 -7.00 14.24
C MET A 65 12.38 -7.09 15.77
N ARG A 66 11.55 -8.02 16.23
CA ARG A 66 11.26 -8.16 17.68
C ARG A 66 12.41 -8.80 18.45
N PHE A 67 12.99 -9.87 17.93
CA PHE A 67 13.92 -10.71 18.68
C PHE A 67 15.40 -10.42 18.41
N TRP A 68 15.74 -9.61 17.42
CA TRP A 68 17.13 -9.22 17.16
C TRP A 68 17.77 -8.50 18.35
N VAL A 69 17.02 -7.65 19.03
CA VAL A 69 17.52 -6.85 20.19
C VAL A 69 18.00 -7.74 21.34
N GLU A 70 17.50 -8.98 21.42
CA GLU A 70 17.89 -9.98 22.42
C GLU A 70 19.23 -10.64 22.09
N CYS A 71 19.73 -10.50 20.85
CA CYS A 71 20.97 -11.12 20.38
C CYS A 71 22.19 -10.30 20.77
N LYS A 72 22.64 -10.40 22.03
CA LYS A 72 23.78 -9.65 22.58
C LYS A 72 25.14 -10.24 22.19
N THR A 73 25.24 -11.57 22.01
CA THR A 73 26.48 -12.28 21.67
C THR A 73 26.55 -12.58 20.18
N GLU A 74 27.76 -12.75 19.65
CA GLU A 74 27.98 -13.09 18.25
C GLU A 74 27.38 -14.45 17.90
N THR A 75 27.51 -15.44 18.78
CA THR A 75 26.88 -16.76 18.62
C THR A 75 25.35 -16.65 18.57
N ALA A 76 24.72 -15.81 19.41
CA ALA A 76 23.29 -15.60 19.37
C ALA A 76 22.83 -14.92 18.05
N ARG A 77 23.61 -13.98 17.53
CA ARG A 77 23.36 -13.34 16.23
C ARG A 77 23.49 -14.31 15.06
N ARG A 78 24.53 -15.16 15.10
CA ARG A 78 24.75 -16.23 14.14
C ARG A 78 23.59 -17.22 14.11
N ASN A 79 23.17 -17.72 15.25
CA ASN A 79 22.05 -18.64 15.37
C ASN A 79 20.73 -17.99 14.91
N HIS A 80 20.54 -16.70 15.20
CA HIS A 80 19.37 -15.94 14.76
C HIS A 80 19.31 -15.81 13.23
N LEU A 81 20.40 -15.37 12.60
CA LEU A 81 20.48 -15.21 11.15
C LEU A 81 20.36 -16.55 10.42
N SER A 82 21.05 -17.59 10.88
CA SER A 82 20.94 -18.93 10.30
C SER A 82 19.51 -19.46 10.39
N THR A 83 18.87 -19.34 11.55
CA THR A 83 17.48 -19.77 11.71
C THR A 83 16.54 -18.96 10.82
N LEU A 84 16.73 -17.65 10.72
CA LEU A 84 15.91 -16.76 9.90
C LEU A 84 16.01 -17.11 8.41
N ILE A 85 17.22 -17.24 7.87
CA ILE A 85 17.47 -17.53 6.43
C ILE A 85 17.01 -18.94 6.07
N ILE A 86 17.32 -19.95 6.91
CA ILE A 86 16.90 -21.33 6.66
C ILE A 86 15.38 -21.46 6.73
N SER A 87 14.73 -20.82 7.72
CA SER A 87 13.27 -20.78 7.78
C SER A 87 12.67 -20.11 6.54
N THR A 88 13.26 -18.99 6.08
CA THR A 88 12.81 -18.33 4.86
C THR A 88 12.92 -19.27 3.66
N LEU A 89 14.04 -20.00 3.52
CA LEU A 89 14.24 -20.97 2.43
C LEU A 89 13.18 -22.07 2.44
N VAL A 90 12.96 -22.69 3.60
CA VAL A 90 12.00 -23.80 3.74
C VAL A 90 10.58 -23.33 3.45
N PHE A 91 10.15 -22.22 4.07
CA PHE A 91 8.80 -21.69 3.85
C PHE A 91 8.62 -21.15 2.42
N SER A 92 9.61 -20.51 1.82
CA SER A 92 9.54 -20.07 0.42
C SER A 92 9.38 -21.24 -0.52
N PHE A 93 10.12 -22.32 -0.32
CA PHE A 93 10.00 -23.53 -1.13
C PHE A 93 8.63 -24.19 -0.98
N LEU A 94 8.20 -24.45 0.26
CA LEU A 94 6.93 -25.12 0.53
C LEU A 94 5.72 -24.31 0.04
N ILE A 95 5.71 -23.01 0.30
CA ILE A 95 4.59 -22.12 -0.11
C ILE A 95 4.58 -21.93 -1.63
N SER A 96 5.74 -21.82 -2.27
CA SER A 96 5.82 -21.74 -3.74
C SER A 96 5.29 -23.02 -4.39
N LEU A 97 5.65 -24.20 -3.87
CA LEU A 97 5.14 -25.48 -4.36
C LEU A 97 3.62 -25.62 -4.13
N LEU A 98 3.14 -25.26 -2.94
CA LEU A 98 1.72 -25.29 -2.59
C LEU A 98 0.90 -24.37 -3.52
N ILE A 99 1.37 -23.13 -3.71
CA ILE A 99 0.69 -22.15 -4.58
C ILE A 99 0.73 -22.62 -6.03
N TYR A 100 1.84 -23.18 -6.50
CA TYR A 100 1.91 -23.76 -7.84
C TYR A 100 0.85 -24.85 -8.02
N GLY A 101 0.77 -25.82 -7.08
CA GLY A 101 -0.23 -26.88 -7.13
C GLY A 101 -1.67 -26.37 -7.10
N ILE A 102 -2.00 -25.44 -6.21
CA ILE A 102 -3.35 -24.87 -6.15
C ILE A 102 -3.69 -24.11 -7.44
N MET A 103 -2.79 -23.25 -7.91
CA MET A 103 -3.07 -22.38 -9.07
C MET A 103 -3.13 -23.14 -10.39
N THR A 104 -2.48 -24.29 -10.52
CA THR A 104 -2.64 -25.17 -11.68
C THR A 104 -4.02 -25.79 -11.74
N HIS A 105 -4.64 -26.10 -10.61
CA HIS A 105 -6.00 -26.62 -10.56
C HIS A 105 -7.06 -25.53 -10.80
N VAL A 106 -6.83 -24.33 -10.29
CA VAL A 106 -7.79 -23.20 -10.42
C VAL A 106 -7.72 -22.55 -11.80
N SER A 107 -6.60 -22.72 -12.54
CA SER A 107 -6.40 -22.27 -13.93
C SER A 107 -6.69 -20.77 -14.21
N LEU A 108 -6.56 -19.91 -13.19
CA LEU A 108 -6.76 -18.46 -13.34
C LEU A 108 -5.59 -17.74 -14.03
N LEU A 109 -4.40 -18.35 -14.01
CA LEU A 109 -3.21 -17.83 -14.68
C LEU A 109 -2.78 -18.79 -15.78
N THR A 110 -2.30 -18.24 -16.89
CA THR A 110 -1.62 -19.07 -17.88
C THR A 110 -0.37 -19.70 -17.29
N SER A 111 -0.03 -20.93 -17.70
CA SER A 111 1.08 -21.69 -17.13
C SER A 111 2.40 -20.91 -17.13
N SER A 112 2.65 -20.11 -18.18
CA SER A 112 3.87 -19.30 -18.29
C SER A 112 3.92 -18.12 -17.30
N PHE A 113 2.77 -17.48 -17.00
CA PHE A 113 2.69 -16.47 -15.93
C PHE A 113 2.82 -17.10 -14.56
N LEU A 114 2.18 -18.26 -14.37
CA LEU A 114 2.24 -18.98 -13.09
C LEU A 114 3.68 -19.37 -12.73
N ILE A 115 4.42 -19.97 -13.66
CA ILE A 115 5.83 -20.34 -13.43
C ILE A 115 6.66 -19.11 -13.07
N ALA A 116 6.57 -18.02 -13.85
CA ALA A 116 7.32 -16.80 -13.57
C ALA A 116 6.96 -16.19 -12.21
N ALA A 117 5.67 -16.19 -11.85
CA ALA A 117 5.19 -15.69 -10.55
C ALA A 117 5.69 -16.55 -9.37
N VAL A 118 5.66 -17.88 -9.51
CA VAL A 118 6.11 -18.81 -8.47
C VAL A 118 7.62 -18.72 -8.24
N VAL A 119 8.41 -18.60 -9.32
CA VAL A 119 9.86 -18.36 -9.19
C VAL A 119 10.15 -17.03 -8.49
N MET A 120 9.44 -15.97 -8.84
CA MET A 120 9.58 -14.69 -8.14
C MET A 120 9.10 -14.78 -6.68
N LEU A 121 8.03 -15.52 -6.40
CA LEU A 121 7.56 -15.78 -5.05
C LEU A 121 8.62 -16.47 -4.21
N PHE A 122 9.36 -17.41 -4.77
CA PHE A 122 10.44 -18.09 -4.05
C PHE A 122 11.55 -17.12 -3.60
N PHE A 123 11.93 -16.16 -4.45
CA PHE A 123 13.02 -15.21 -4.13
C PHE A 123 12.59 -13.96 -3.35
N THR A 124 11.36 -13.48 -3.54
CA THR A 124 10.86 -12.23 -2.92
C THR A 124 10.99 -12.21 -1.37
N PRO A 125 10.70 -13.31 -0.64
CA PRO A 125 10.80 -13.34 0.82
C PRO A 125 12.20 -13.04 1.34
N PHE A 126 13.25 -13.47 0.65
CA PHE A 126 14.62 -13.18 1.05
C PHE A 126 14.91 -11.68 1.06
N ILE A 127 14.41 -10.97 0.04
CA ILE A 127 14.58 -9.50 -0.01
C ILE A 127 13.88 -8.82 1.18
N GLN A 128 12.67 -9.25 1.53
CA GLN A 128 11.95 -8.68 2.69
C GLN A 128 12.71 -8.92 4.00
N VAL A 129 13.29 -10.11 4.16
CA VAL A 129 14.10 -10.46 5.32
C VAL A 129 15.40 -9.64 5.36
N ILE A 130 16.09 -9.49 4.24
CA ILE A 130 17.30 -8.67 4.11
C ILE A 130 17.00 -7.19 4.45
N LEU A 131 15.91 -6.65 3.92
CA LEU A 131 15.48 -5.29 4.23
C LEU A 131 15.15 -5.12 5.72
N SER A 132 14.50 -6.10 6.35
CA SER A 132 14.25 -6.09 7.80
C SER A 132 15.56 -6.09 8.60
N TYR A 133 16.57 -6.84 8.15
CA TYR A 133 17.89 -6.88 8.77
C TYR A 133 18.60 -5.52 8.68
N TYR A 134 18.67 -4.90 7.49
CA TYR A 134 19.31 -3.58 7.34
C TYR A 134 18.58 -2.48 8.13
N ARG A 135 17.27 -2.57 8.26
CA ARG A 135 16.49 -1.64 9.10
C ARG A 135 16.90 -1.73 10.57
N ILE A 136 17.03 -2.95 11.12
CA ILE A 136 17.44 -3.17 12.51
C ILE A 136 18.87 -2.73 12.76
N GLN A 137 19.75 -2.88 11.78
CA GLN A 137 21.14 -2.46 11.84
C GLN A 137 21.33 -0.95 11.69
N ASN A 138 20.25 -0.17 11.54
CA ASN A 138 20.31 1.27 11.26
C ASN A 138 21.22 1.60 10.05
N LYS A 139 21.14 0.77 8.98
CA LYS A 139 21.89 0.96 7.73
C LYS A 139 20.93 1.48 6.63
N PRO A 140 20.45 2.74 6.71
CA PRO A 140 19.42 3.26 5.80
C PRO A 140 19.87 3.28 4.34
N PHE A 141 21.15 3.55 4.09
CA PHE A 141 21.68 3.56 2.71
C PHE A 141 21.59 2.17 2.06
N ARG A 142 22.07 1.11 2.75
CA ARG A 142 21.96 -0.26 2.23
C ARG A 142 20.50 -0.69 2.08
N TYR A 143 19.66 -0.35 3.03
CA TYR A 143 18.22 -0.57 2.93
C TYR A 143 17.67 0.06 1.65
N THR A 144 17.95 1.35 1.41
CA THR A 144 17.46 2.09 0.25
C THR A 144 17.96 1.48 -1.06
N VAL A 145 19.26 1.17 -1.16
CA VAL A 145 19.84 0.59 -2.37
C VAL A 145 19.19 -0.76 -2.69
N PHE A 146 19.07 -1.66 -1.73
CA PHE A 146 18.45 -2.98 -1.96
C PHE A 146 16.96 -2.87 -2.30
N ASP A 147 16.22 -2.00 -1.61
CA ASP A 147 14.80 -1.76 -1.88
C ASP A 147 14.60 -1.17 -3.29
N GLN A 148 15.42 -0.20 -3.70
CA GLN A 148 15.32 0.43 -5.02
C GLN A 148 15.72 -0.53 -6.14
N LEU A 149 16.84 -1.24 -6.00
CA LEU A 149 17.25 -2.23 -6.99
C LEU A 149 16.20 -3.31 -7.19
N PHE A 150 15.54 -3.75 -6.11
CA PHE A 150 14.48 -4.74 -6.23
C PHE A 150 13.18 -4.13 -6.78
N ASN A 151 12.64 -3.08 -6.19
CA ASN A 151 11.31 -2.58 -6.53
C ASN A 151 11.27 -1.75 -7.83
N SER A 152 12.25 -0.87 -8.05
CA SER A 152 12.35 -0.10 -9.30
C SER A 152 13.10 -0.87 -10.37
N GLY A 153 14.18 -1.57 -9.98
CA GLY A 153 15.02 -2.32 -10.91
C GLY A 153 14.26 -3.43 -11.64
N LYS A 154 13.38 -4.19 -10.98
CA LYS A 154 12.58 -5.23 -11.64
C LYS A 154 11.65 -4.67 -12.72
N LEU A 155 11.10 -3.47 -12.52
CA LEU A 155 10.24 -2.81 -13.51
C LEU A 155 11.05 -2.30 -14.69
N LEU A 156 12.17 -1.63 -14.41
CA LEU A 156 13.03 -1.06 -15.45
C LEU A 156 13.73 -2.16 -16.25
N LEU A 157 14.31 -3.17 -15.59
CA LEU A 157 14.92 -4.32 -16.27
C LEU A 157 13.88 -5.15 -17.02
N GLY A 158 12.67 -5.32 -16.43
CA GLY A 158 11.56 -5.98 -17.10
C GLY A 158 11.13 -5.26 -18.37
N LEU A 159 11.05 -3.93 -18.31
CA LEU A 159 10.76 -3.08 -19.45
C LEU A 159 11.86 -3.20 -20.52
N LEU A 160 13.12 -3.10 -20.14
CA LEU A 160 14.25 -3.29 -21.05
C LEU A 160 14.22 -4.66 -21.71
N THR A 161 13.91 -5.71 -20.93
CA THR A 161 13.81 -7.08 -21.44
C THR A 161 12.70 -7.21 -22.49
N VAL A 162 11.53 -6.61 -22.26
CA VAL A 162 10.41 -6.62 -23.21
C VAL A 162 10.72 -5.84 -24.47
N LEU A 163 11.35 -4.66 -24.35
CA LEU A 163 11.53 -3.76 -25.49
C LEU A 163 12.73 -4.14 -26.37
N VAL A 164 13.78 -4.72 -25.77
CA VAL A 164 15.08 -4.87 -26.44
C VAL A 164 15.57 -6.32 -26.44
N ILE A 165 15.59 -7.00 -25.28
CA ILE A 165 16.33 -8.25 -25.13
C ILE A 165 15.51 -9.46 -25.60
N PHE A 166 14.31 -9.62 -25.08
CA PHE A 166 13.40 -10.76 -25.35
C PHE A 166 11.94 -10.31 -25.43
N PRO A 167 11.48 -9.69 -26.53
CA PRO A 167 10.11 -9.20 -26.67
C PRO A 167 9.05 -10.29 -26.47
N GLY A 168 9.34 -11.55 -26.86
CA GLY A 168 8.44 -12.69 -26.71
C GLY A 168 8.10 -13.09 -25.26
N LEU A 169 8.88 -12.60 -24.26
CA LEU A 169 8.53 -12.83 -22.86
C LEU A 169 7.32 -12.02 -22.39
N GLY A 170 7.01 -10.90 -23.04
CA GLY A 170 5.91 -10.02 -22.63
C GLY A 170 6.06 -9.57 -21.17
N LEU A 171 4.95 -9.30 -20.49
CA LEU A 171 4.94 -8.84 -19.09
C LEU A 171 5.52 -9.84 -18.06
N LYS A 172 5.69 -11.10 -18.45
CA LYS A 172 6.40 -12.11 -17.60
C LYS A 172 7.85 -11.74 -17.34
N SER A 173 8.45 -10.94 -18.22
CA SER A 173 9.81 -10.40 -18.07
C SER A 173 10.01 -9.66 -16.74
N VAL A 174 8.98 -8.98 -16.21
CA VAL A 174 9.07 -8.29 -14.91
C VAL A 174 9.31 -9.28 -13.77
N PHE A 175 8.69 -10.46 -13.82
CA PHE A 175 8.87 -11.50 -12.81
C PHE A 175 10.23 -12.18 -12.94
N TRP A 176 10.68 -12.48 -14.16
CA TRP A 176 12.00 -13.03 -14.40
C TRP A 176 13.12 -12.05 -14.01
N SER A 177 12.98 -10.79 -14.38
CA SER A 177 13.91 -9.72 -13.98
C SER A 177 13.92 -9.51 -12.47
N GLY A 178 12.75 -9.55 -11.83
CA GLY A 178 12.63 -9.47 -10.38
C GLY A 178 13.31 -10.65 -9.67
N SER A 179 13.14 -11.86 -10.20
CA SER A 179 13.80 -13.07 -9.68
C SER A 179 15.32 -13.01 -9.82
N LEU A 180 15.82 -12.56 -10.97
CA LEU A 180 17.24 -12.38 -11.22
C LEU A 180 17.86 -11.34 -10.28
N ILE A 181 17.22 -10.18 -10.15
CA ILE A 181 17.69 -9.14 -9.22
C ILE A 181 17.65 -9.67 -7.77
N ALA A 182 16.57 -10.35 -7.36
CA ALA A 182 16.49 -10.91 -6.02
C ALA A 182 17.58 -11.93 -5.76
N LEU A 183 17.90 -12.81 -6.72
CA LEU A 183 19.00 -13.75 -6.63
C LEU A 183 20.34 -13.03 -6.48
N ILE A 184 20.63 -12.02 -7.32
CA ILE A 184 21.87 -11.23 -7.24
C ILE A 184 21.97 -10.54 -5.87
N LEU A 185 20.91 -9.90 -5.39
CA LEU A 185 20.90 -9.23 -4.09
C LEU A 185 21.07 -10.21 -2.93
N LEU A 186 20.48 -11.41 -3.02
CA LEU A 186 20.67 -12.47 -2.04
C LEU A 186 22.13 -12.94 -2.02
N LEU A 187 22.74 -13.18 -3.17
CA LEU A 187 24.16 -13.56 -3.25
C LEU A 187 25.07 -12.45 -2.69
N LEU A 188 24.86 -11.20 -3.05
CA LEU A 188 25.61 -10.06 -2.50
C LEU A 188 25.46 -9.96 -0.96
N PHE A 189 24.26 -10.24 -0.43
CA PHE A 189 24.04 -10.29 1.01
C PHE A 189 24.81 -11.44 1.67
N LEU A 190 24.72 -12.66 1.13
CA LEU A 190 25.38 -13.85 1.68
C LEU A 190 26.91 -13.76 1.62
N LEU A 191 27.45 -13.13 0.56
CA LEU A 191 28.89 -12.93 0.36
C LEU A 191 29.46 -11.75 1.16
N SER A 192 28.59 -10.91 1.77
CA SER A 192 29.06 -9.77 2.55
C SER A 192 29.90 -10.22 3.75
N PRO A 193 31.03 -9.53 4.08
CA PRO A 193 31.94 -9.93 5.15
C PRO A 193 31.25 -10.08 6.52
N GLU A 194 30.19 -9.28 6.74
CA GLU A 194 29.42 -9.28 7.98
C GLU A 194 28.55 -10.55 8.17
N ILE A 195 28.26 -11.26 7.08
CA ILE A 195 27.31 -12.40 7.04
C ILE A 195 28.00 -13.70 6.71
N ARG A 196 29.06 -13.64 5.89
CA ARG A 196 29.75 -14.83 5.32
C ARG A 196 30.18 -15.86 6.39
N SER A 197 30.63 -15.41 7.56
CA SER A 197 31.05 -16.30 8.65
C SER A 197 29.89 -16.73 9.56
N GLY A 198 28.70 -16.17 9.37
CA GLY A 198 27.59 -16.29 10.30
C GLY A 198 26.48 -17.27 9.94
N ILE A 199 26.31 -17.65 8.66
CA ILE A 199 25.20 -18.51 8.23
C ILE A 199 25.71 -19.92 7.98
N THR A 200 25.27 -20.86 8.83
CA THR A 200 25.57 -22.28 8.67
C THR A 200 24.35 -23.13 9.07
N LEU A 201 24.19 -24.30 8.45
CA LEU A 201 23.11 -25.22 8.79
C LEU A 201 23.20 -25.68 10.25
N SER A 202 24.42 -25.86 10.76
CA SER A 202 24.66 -26.25 12.15
C SER A 202 24.26 -25.20 13.19
N ALA A 203 24.15 -23.94 12.79
CA ALA A 203 23.72 -22.84 13.64
C ALA A 203 22.18 -22.65 13.66
N PHE A 204 21.42 -23.48 12.97
CA PHE A 204 19.96 -23.48 13.06
C PHE A 204 19.51 -23.85 14.48
N SER A 205 18.63 -23.05 15.06
CA SER A 205 18.08 -23.31 16.41
C SER A 205 16.57 -23.49 16.36
N PHE A 206 16.12 -24.71 16.60
CA PHE A 206 14.69 -25.03 16.65
C PHE A 206 13.96 -24.27 17.75
N SER A 207 14.61 -24.06 18.90
CA SER A 207 14.05 -23.23 19.99
C SER A 207 13.79 -21.81 19.51
N ARG A 208 14.73 -21.19 18.77
CA ARG A 208 14.58 -19.85 18.22
C ARG A 208 13.51 -19.80 17.13
N PHE A 209 13.44 -20.81 16.27
CA PHE A 209 12.37 -20.95 15.29
C PHE A 209 10.99 -20.98 15.96
N ARG A 210 10.84 -21.76 17.05
CA ARG A 210 9.59 -21.82 17.81
C ARG A 210 9.19 -20.45 18.38
N HIS A 211 10.14 -19.64 18.85
CA HIS A 211 9.87 -18.27 19.28
C HIS A 211 9.42 -17.40 18.11
N PHE A 212 10.08 -17.47 16.95
CA PHE A 212 9.66 -16.75 15.75
C PHE A 212 8.24 -17.12 15.34
N PHE A 213 7.94 -18.41 15.32
CA PHE A 213 6.63 -18.93 14.91
C PHE A 213 5.53 -18.53 15.88
N SER A 214 5.75 -18.71 17.18
CA SER A 214 4.78 -18.36 18.22
C SER A 214 4.40 -16.88 18.22
N TYR A 215 5.35 -15.99 17.96
CA TYR A 215 5.11 -14.54 17.88
C TYR A 215 4.60 -14.10 16.51
N GLY A 216 5.22 -14.57 15.44
CA GLY A 216 5.00 -14.07 14.10
C GLY A 216 3.78 -14.67 13.42
N PHE A 217 3.53 -15.96 13.58
CA PHE A 217 2.46 -16.65 12.86
C PHE A 217 1.05 -16.12 13.15
N PRO A 218 0.68 -15.75 14.39
CA PRO A 218 -0.60 -15.08 14.64
C PRO A 218 -0.81 -13.79 13.84
N LEU A 219 0.26 -13.08 13.46
CA LEU A 219 0.18 -11.88 12.63
C LEU A 219 -0.23 -12.17 11.18
N VAL A 220 -0.07 -13.41 10.72
CA VAL A 220 -0.51 -13.85 9.39
C VAL A 220 -1.99 -13.54 9.16
N LEU A 221 -2.84 -13.78 10.16
CA LEU A 221 -4.28 -13.47 10.05
C LEU A 221 -4.54 -11.99 9.74
N VAL A 222 -3.81 -11.09 10.38
CA VAL A 222 -3.92 -9.65 10.13
C VAL A 222 -3.44 -9.30 8.72
N LEU A 223 -2.31 -9.89 8.30
CA LEU A 223 -1.73 -9.64 6.98
C LEU A 223 -2.63 -10.18 5.87
N VAL A 224 -3.18 -11.40 6.03
CA VAL A 224 -4.16 -11.98 5.10
C VAL A 224 -5.43 -11.12 5.02
N SER A 225 -5.94 -10.66 6.16
CA SER A 225 -7.13 -9.80 6.18
C SER A 225 -6.89 -8.47 5.45
N LYS A 226 -5.72 -7.86 5.61
CA LYS A 226 -5.34 -6.66 4.86
C LYS A 226 -5.22 -6.94 3.37
N TRP A 227 -4.64 -8.09 3.00
CA TRP A 227 -4.52 -8.52 1.62
C TRP A 227 -5.91 -8.74 0.99
N ILE A 228 -6.85 -9.37 1.71
CA ILE A 228 -8.24 -9.52 1.28
C ILE A 228 -8.85 -8.15 0.96
N LEU A 229 -8.74 -7.19 1.86
CA LEU A 229 -9.31 -5.85 1.68
C LEU A 229 -8.73 -5.10 0.47
N THR A 230 -7.52 -5.45 0.02
CA THR A 230 -6.82 -4.69 -1.04
C THR A 230 -6.74 -5.42 -2.38
N LEU A 231 -6.60 -6.74 -2.39
CA LEU A 231 -6.22 -7.50 -3.59
C LEU A 231 -7.15 -8.67 -3.93
N SER A 232 -8.10 -9.05 -3.05
CA SER A 232 -8.94 -10.23 -3.28
C SER A 232 -9.88 -10.09 -4.49
N ALA A 233 -10.29 -8.86 -4.83
CA ALA A 233 -11.10 -8.61 -6.03
C ALA A 233 -10.48 -9.18 -7.31
N ARG A 234 -9.14 -9.18 -7.40
CA ARG A 234 -8.42 -9.73 -8.56
C ARG A 234 -8.58 -11.24 -8.73
N PHE A 235 -8.94 -11.96 -7.66
CA PHE A 235 -9.26 -13.39 -7.73
C PHE A 235 -10.74 -13.64 -7.95
N ILE A 236 -11.58 -12.75 -7.44
CA ILE A 236 -13.03 -12.94 -7.48
C ILE A 236 -13.61 -12.57 -8.84
N ILE A 237 -13.10 -11.51 -9.50
CA ILE A 237 -13.56 -11.09 -10.83
C ILE A 237 -13.44 -12.20 -11.86
N PRO A 238 -12.27 -12.83 -12.09
CA PRO A 238 -12.16 -13.86 -13.12
C PRO A 238 -13.01 -15.12 -12.84
N VAL A 239 -13.38 -15.35 -11.57
CA VAL A 239 -14.26 -16.46 -11.18
C VAL A 239 -15.73 -16.12 -11.41
N LEU A 240 -16.17 -14.92 -11.06
CA LEU A 240 -17.57 -14.53 -11.17
C LEU A 240 -17.95 -13.92 -12.53
N ARG A 241 -16.95 -13.47 -13.31
CA ARG A 241 -17.12 -12.85 -14.63
C ARG A 241 -16.11 -13.37 -15.65
N PRO A 242 -16.11 -14.68 -15.91
CA PRO A 242 -15.17 -15.30 -16.86
C PRO A 242 -15.36 -14.80 -18.29
N GLU A 243 -16.54 -14.25 -18.62
CA GLU A 243 -16.89 -13.68 -19.92
C GLU A 243 -16.22 -12.33 -20.20
N ALA A 244 -15.66 -11.68 -19.20
CA ALA A 244 -15.07 -10.35 -19.31
C ALA A 244 -13.62 -10.30 -18.76
N PRO A 245 -12.66 -11.04 -19.34
CA PRO A 245 -11.30 -11.16 -18.81
C PRO A 245 -10.53 -9.84 -18.80
N TYR A 246 -10.91 -8.88 -19.65
CA TYR A 246 -10.35 -7.53 -19.70
C TYR A 246 -10.66 -6.67 -18.46
N GLU A 247 -11.75 -6.97 -17.74
CA GLU A 247 -12.12 -6.21 -16.53
C GLU A 247 -11.04 -6.29 -15.43
N LEU A 248 -10.35 -7.42 -15.35
CA LEU A 248 -9.23 -7.58 -14.42
C LEU A 248 -8.07 -6.62 -14.74
N GLY A 249 -7.78 -6.40 -16.01
CA GLY A 249 -6.79 -5.44 -16.47
C GLY A 249 -7.21 -4.00 -16.20
N TRP A 250 -8.47 -3.67 -16.45
CA TRP A 250 -9.06 -2.38 -16.14
C TRP A 250 -8.97 -2.08 -14.63
N LEU A 251 -9.37 -3.03 -13.77
CA LEU A 251 -9.23 -2.89 -12.33
C LEU A 251 -7.77 -2.70 -11.93
N THR A 252 -6.86 -3.52 -12.48
CA THR A 252 -5.44 -3.46 -12.14
C THR A 252 -4.82 -2.10 -12.50
N ALA A 253 -5.14 -1.55 -13.67
CA ALA A 253 -4.66 -0.26 -14.11
C ALA A 253 -5.22 0.88 -13.25
N SER A 254 -6.54 0.93 -13.06
CA SER A 254 -7.20 1.94 -12.25
C SER A 254 -6.73 1.93 -10.79
N GLN A 255 -6.60 0.73 -10.20
CA GLN A 255 -6.10 0.58 -8.83
C GLN A 255 -4.65 1.04 -8.70
N ASN A 256 -3.77 0.68 -9.65
CA ASN A 256 -2.38 1.13 -9.63
C ASN A 256 -2.26 2.66 -9.72
N ILE A 257 -3.11 3.34 -10.51
CA ILE A 257 -3.14 4.81 -10.60
C ILE A 257 -3.56 5.42 -9.25
N VAL A 258 -4.66 4.95 -8.66
CA VAL A 258 -5.18 5.47 -7.38
C VAL A 258 -4.19 5.22 -6.23
N ASP A 259 -3.63 4.01 -6.14
CA ASP A 259 -2.71 3.65 -5.07
C ASP A 259 -1.41 4.45 -5.12
N ARG A 260 -0.87 4.69 -6.32
CA ARG A 260 0.39 5.45 -6.50
C ARG A 260 0.21 6.97 -6.36
N THR A 261 -1.00 7.45 -6.32
CA THR A 261 -1.33 8.87 -6.10
C THR A 261 -1.86 9.09 -4.68
N LEU A 262 -3.09 8.70 -4.38
CA LEU A 262 -3.76 8.99 -3.12
C LEU A 262 -3.17 8.22 -1.93
N THR A 263 -3.00 6.90 -2.08
CA THR A 263 -2.56 6.06 -0.97
C THR A 263 -1.09 6.34 -0.61
N LEU A 264 -0.24 6.55 -1.60
CA LEU A 264 1.16 6.90 -1.35
C LEU A 264 1.31 8.25 -0.63
N LEU A 265 0.56 9.28 -1.08
CA LEU A 265 0.59 10.60 -0.45
C LEU A 265 0.17 10.51 1.03
N PHE A 266 -0.86 9.72 1.32
CA PHE A 266 -1.28 9.46 2.70
C PHE A 266 -0.19 8.76 3.52
N GLN A 267 0.43 7.70 2.96
CA GLN A 267 1.50 6.98 3.65
C GLN A 267 2.69 7.90 3.98
N ALA A 268 3.08 8.77 3.05
CA ALA A 268 4.14 9.75 3.27
C ALA A 268 3.79 10.73 4.39
N LEU A 269 2.55 11.22 4.43
CA LEU A 269 2.06 12.07 5.50
C LEU A 269 2.07 11.36 6.86
N MET A 270 1.57 10.13 6.91
CA MET A 270 1.52 9.36 8.16
C MET A 270 2.90 9.01 8.71
N MET A 271 3.90 8.76 7.86
CA MET A 271 5.28 8.55 8.30
C MET A 271 5.84 9.77 9.04
N ALA A 272 5.45 10.97 8.66
CA ALA A 272 5.87 12.22 9.32
C ALA A 272 5.08 12.50 10.60
N VAL A 273 3.80 12.15 10.64
CA VAL A 273 2.86 12.55 11.71
C VAL A 273 2.83 11.55 12.86
N LEU A 274 2.93 10.24 12.58
CA LEU A 274 2.74 9.18 13.57
C LEU A 274 3.71 9.28 14.77
N PRO A 275 5.03 9.52 14.58
CA PRO A 275 5.97 9.65 15.70
C PRO A 275 5.58 10.77 16.68
N ASN A 276 5.06 11.89 16.12
CA ASN A 276 4.64 13.03 16.94
C ASN A 276 3.43 12.70 17.81
N ILE A 277 2.48 11.91 17.27
CA ILE A 277 1.31 11.47 18.05
C ILE A 277 1.75 10.56 19.21
N PHE A 278 2.64 9.60 18.94
CA PHE A 278 3.17 8.72 20.00
C PHE A 278 3.95 9.49 21.07
N SER A 279 4.81 10.43 20.65
CA SER A 279 5.55 11.28 21.59
C SER A 279 4.61 12.16 22.43
N ALA A 280 3.59 12.75 21.81
CA ALA A 280 2.58 13.52 22.52
C ALA A 280 1.81 12.64 23.53
N TRP A 281 1.49 11.40 23.18
CA TRP A 281 0.80 10.46 24.06
C TRP A 281 1.59 10.12 25.31
N GLU A 282 2.91 10.06 25.21
CA GLU A 282 3.78 9.75 26.35
C GLU A 282 4.13 10.98 27.22
N SER A 283 4.03 12.20 26.65
CA SER A 283 4.52 13.42 27.29
C SER A 283 3.44 14.41 27.70
N THR A 284 2.18 14.25 27.24
CA THR A 284 1.09 15.21 27.48
C THR A 284 -0.18 14.52 27.98
N ASP A 285 -1.18 15.35 28.28
CA ASP A 285 -2.49 14.88 28.73
C ASP A 285 -3.37 14.35 27.57
N LYS A 286 -4.38 13.58 27.94
CA LYS A 286 -5.34 12.96 26.99
C LYS A 286 -6.06 14.01 26.12
N GLN A 287 -6.36 15.21 26.67
CA GLN A 287 -7.10 16.24 25.95
C GLN A 287 -6.27 16.86 24.83
N THR A 288 -4.98 17.09 25.07
CA THR A 288 -4.02 17.57 24.06
C THR A 288 -3.90 16.57 22.90
N VAL A 289 -3.77 15.26 23.19
CA VAL A 289 -3.72 14.23 22.16
C VAL A 289 -5.04 14.14 21.38
N GLN A 290 -6.20 14.22 22.06
CA GLN A 290 -7.51 14.25 21.41
C GLN A 290 -7.63 15.46 20.46
N SER A 291 -7.18 16.66 20.90
CA SER A 291 -7.19 17.86 20.07
C SER A 291 -6.28 17.70 18.82
N LEU A 292 -5.08 17.10 19.02
CA LEU A 292 -4.17 16.81 17.92
C LEU A 292 -4.78 15.87 16.87
N ILE A 293 -5.35 14.74 17.32
CA ILE A 293 -6.02 13.78 16.43
C ILE A 293 -7.20 14.44 15.69
N THR A 294 -8.00 15.24 16.39
CA THR A 294 -9.11 15.99 15.79
C THR A 294 -8.64 16.95 14.69
N LYS A 295 -7.56 17.72 14.96
CA LYS A 295 -6.94 18.61 13.95
C LYS A 295 -6.42 17.82 12.75
N LEU A 296 -5.77 16.68 12.98
CA LEU A 296 -5.25 15.83 11.90
C LEU A 296 -6.36 15.24 11.03
N ILE A 297 -7.47 14.80 11.62
CA ILE A 297 -8.65 14.35 10.86
C ILE A 297 -9.18 15.51 9.99
N GLY A 298 -9.26 16.73 10.54
CA GLY A 298 -9.69 17.91 9.77
C GLY A 298 -8.77 18.18 8.58
N TRP A 299 -7.45 18.21 8.78
CA TRP A 299 -6.49 18.39 7.69
C TRP A 299 -6.49 17.24 6.69
N PHE A 300 -6.75 16.00 7.14
CA PHE A 300 -6.94 14.88 6.24
C PHE A 300 -8.12 15.14 5.28
N PHE A 301 -9.26 15.60 5.77
CA PHE A 301 -10.39 15.97 4.92
C PHE A 301 -10.01 17.09 3.94
N VAL A 302 -9.37 18.15 4.42
CA VAL A 302 -8.97 19.30 3.58
C VAL A 302 -8.05 18.89 2.43
N ILE A 303 -7.18 17.93 2.62
CA ILE A 303 -6.22 17.50 1.59
C ILE A 303 -6.80 16.39 0.72
N PHE A 304 -7.32 15.31 1.32
CA PHE A 304 -7.61 14.07 0.60
C PHE A 304 -9.02 14.04 -0.01
N PHE A 305 -10.00 14.74 0.56
CA PHE A 305 -11.34 14.76 -0.02
C PHE A 305 -11.39 15.44 -1.39
N PRO A 306 -10.84 16.67 -1.59
CA PRO A 306 -10.80 17.29 -2.92
C PRO A 306 -9.93 16.52 -3.91
N LEU A 307 -8.84 15.85 -3.45
CA LEU A 307 -8.04 15.00 -4.31
C LEU A 307 -8.84 13.79 -4.82
N ALA A 308 -9.59 13.13 -3.94
CA ALA A 308 -10.45 12.01 -4.33
C ALA A 308 -11.59 12.46 -5.26
N ALA A 309 -12.22 13.61 -4.98
CA ALA A 309 -13.26 14.18 -5.82
C ALA A 309 -12.71 14.61 -7.20
N GLY A 310 -11.57 15.27 -7.22
CA GLY A 310 -10.90 15.69 -8.47
C GLY A 310 -10.48 14.48 -9.32
N MET A 311 -9.90 13.45 -8.72
CA MET A 311 -9.55 12.22 -9.43
C MET A 311 -10.79 11.50 -9.98
N SER A 312 -11.90 11.53 -9.25
CA SER A 312 -13.17 10.95 -9.70
C SER A 312 -13.73 11.69 -10.92
N LEU A 313 -13.67 13.02 -10.94
CA LEU A 313 -14.15 13.83 -12.07
C LEU A 313 -13.26 13.73 -13.30
N LEU A 314 -11.98 13.53 -13.09
CA LEU A 314 -10.96 13.38 -14.14
C LEU A 314 -10.68 11.92 -14.49
N ALA A 315 -11.56 11.00 -14.12
CA ALA A 315 -11.34 9.55 -14.29
C ALA A 315 -11.02 9.19 -15.74
N GLU A 316 -11.86 9.61 -16.71
CA GLU A 316 -11.62 9.34 -18.14
C GLU A 316 -10.36 10.05 -18.67
N PRO A 317 -10.17 11.39 -18.50
CA PRO A 317 -8.94 12.03 -18.92
C PRO A 317 -7.67 11.44 -18.31
N VAL A 318 -7.72 11.03 -17.04
CA VAL A 318 -6.58 10.39 -16.36
C VAL A 318 -6.30 9.01 -16.94
N MET A 319 -7.35 8.20 -17.20
CA MET A 319 -7.17 6.89 -17.83
C MET A 319 -6.63 7.04 -19.26
N ASP A 320 -7.17 7.94 -20.07
CA ASP A 320 -6.71 8.17 -21.43
C ASP A 320 -5.25 8.64 -21.50
N LEU A 321 -4.85 9.53 -20.56
CA LEU A 321 -3.48 9.99 -20.46
C LEU A 321 -2.51 8.91 -19.97
N MET A 322 -2.91 8.19 -18.92
CA MET A 322 -2.04 7.27 -18.17
C MET A 322 -2.05 5.83 -18.70
N THR A 323 -2.94 5.51 -19.65
CA THR A 323 -3.05 4.14 -20.16
C THR A 323 -3.25 4.12 -21.69
N GLY A 324 -3.31 2.93 -22.28
CA GLY A 324 -3.77 2.76 -23.66
C GLY A 324 -5.29 2.90 -23.76
N HIS A 325 -5.80 3.31 -24.91
CA HIS A 325 -7.24 3.54 -25.16
C HIS A 325 -8.13 2.35 -24.78
N GLN A 326 -7.63 1.13 -24.96
CA GLN A 326 -8.31 -0.13 -24.60
C GLN A 326 -8.58 -0.29 -23.09
N TYR A 327 -8.02 0.58 -22.24
CA TYR A 327 -8.24 0.58 -20.79
C TYR A 327 -9.28 1.61 -20.34
N ILE A 328 -9.85 2.40 -21.27
CA ILE A 328 -10.75 3.50 -20.92
C ILE A 328 -11.97 3.03 -20.12
N GLY A 329 -12.44 1.79 -20.33
CA GLY A 329 -13.51 1.19 -19.55
C GLY A 329 -13.19 1.07 -18.05
N GLY A 330 -11.90 1.08 -17.67
CA GLY A 330 -11.46 1.13 -16.28
C GLY A 330 -11.72 2.47 -15.59
N ALA A 331 -11.99 3.54 -16.34
CA ALA A 331 -12.28 4.86 -15.78
C ALA A 331 -13.49 4.83 -14.84
N VAL A 332 -14.47 3.96 -15.11
CA VAL A 332 -15.66 3.79 -14.25
C VAL A 332 -15.28 3.37 -12.82
N MET A 333 -14.13 2.70 -12.62
CA MET A 333 -13.68 2.25 -11.32
C MET A 333 -12.97 3.34 -10.52
N ILE A 334 -12.37 4.35 -11.15
CA ILE A 334 -11.57 5.37 -10.46
C ILE A 334 -12.35 6.09 -9.35
N PRO A 335 -13.62 6.54 -9.54
CA PRO A 335 -14.39 7.16 -8.47
C PRO A 335 -14.55 6.27 -7.24
N TYR A 336 -14.86 4.99 -7.44
CA TYR A 336 -15.04 4.04 -6.36
C TYR A 336 -13.71 3.74 -5.64
N LEU A 337 -12.63 3.58 -6.39
CA LEU A 337 -11.30 3.34 -5.84
C LEU A 337 -10.75 4.56 -5.10
N ALA A 338 -10.98 5.77 -5.64
CA ALA A 338 -10.55 7.02 -5.00
C ALA A 338 -11.31 7.26 -3.68
N LEU A 339 -12.64 7.06 -3.67
CA LEU A 339 -13.43 7.11 -2.45
C LEU A 339 -13.05 5.99 -1.48
N GLY A 340 -12.85 4.78 -1.99
CA GLY A 340 -12.35 3.64 -1.20
C GLY A 340 -11.01 3.93 -0.54
N ALA A 341 -10.05 4.51 -1.29
CA ALA A 341 -8.75 4.94 -0.75
C ALA A 341 -8.90 6.02 0.31
N PHE A 342 -9.78 7.02 0.09
CA PHE A 342 -10.09 8.04 1.10
C PHE A 342 -10.63 7.40 2.39
N LEU A 343 -11.64 6.54 2.29
CA LEU A 343 -12.26 5.88 3.46
C LEU A 343 -11.27 4.95 4.18
N SER A 344 -10.49 4.15 3.43
CA SER A 344 -9.50 3.24 4.02
C SER A 344 -8.42 3.99 4.80
N ASN A 345 -7.97 5.13 4.26
CA ASN A 345 -7.00 5.97 4.93
C ASN A 345 -7.59 6.67 6.17
N LEU A 346 -8.88 7.03 6.14
CA LEU A 346 -9.58 7.58 7.29
C LEU A 346 -9.68 6.58 8.45
N VAL A 347 -9.84 5.27 8.16
CA VAL A 347 -9.84 4.20 9.18
C VAL A 347 -8.57 4.23 10.04
N HIS A 348 -7.41 4.60 9.49
CA HIS A 348 -6.17 4.68 10.27
C HIS A 348 -6.27 5.62 11.46
N TYR A 349 -6.96 6.76 11.32
CA TYR A 349 -7.18 7.69 12.44
C TYR A 349 -8.13 7.09 13.49
N PHE A 350 -9.16 6.35 13.06
CA PHE A 350 -10.13 5.75 13.97
C PHE A 350 -9.58 4.52 14.71
N THR A 351 -8.59 3.84 14.14
CA THR A 351 -7.93 2.72 14.83
C THR A 351 -6.71 3.14 15.66
N LEU A 352 -6.26 4.39 15.54
CA LEU A 352 -5.10 4.91 16.26
C LEU A 352 -5.21 4.79 17.79
N PRO A 353 -6.39 5.02 18.45
CA PRO A 353 -6.55 4.81 19.87
C PRO A 353 -6.19 3.39 20.34
N CYS A 354 -6.44 2.38 19.50
CA CYS A 354 -6.04 1.00 19.81
C CYS A 354 -4.53 0.85 19.94
N SER A 355 -3.76 1.52 19.08
CA SER A 355 -2.30 1.50 19.11
C SER A 355 -1.76 2.26 20.32
N LEU A 356 -2.31 3.44 20.63
CA LEU A 356 -1.92 4.26 21.77
C LEU A 356 -2.14 3.51 23.09
N HIS A 357 -3.28 2.83 23.25
CA HIS A 357 -3.59 2.04 24.44
C HIS A 357 -3.00 0.61 24.41
N LYS A 358 -2.14 0.27 23.43
CA LYS A 358 -1.55 -1.08 23.26
C LYS A 358 -2.59 -2.21 23.13
N LYS A 359 -3.82 -1.89 22.69
CA LYS A 359 -4.92 -2.85 22.51
C LYS A 359 -5.04 -3.30 21.06
N THR A 360 -3.95 -3.87 20.53
CA THR A 360 -3.83 -4.30 19.13
C THR A 360 -4.84 -5.39 18.73
N LEU A 361 -5.31 -6.21 19.68
CA LEU A 361 -6.35 -7.22 19.42
C LEU A 361 -7.65 -6.63 18.91
N ILE A 362 -8.03 -5.42 19.36
CA ILE A 362 -9.24 -4.73 18.87
C ILE A 362 -9.03 -4.38 17.38
N MET A 363 -7.87 -3.82 17.03
CA MET A 363 -7.54 -3.49 15.65
C MET A 363 -7.51 -4.75 14.76
N THR A 364 -6.93 -5.84 15.25
CA THR A 364 -6.93 -7.14 14.58
C THR A 364 -8.34 -7.63 14.30
N ARG A 365 -9.23 -7.59 15.31
CA ARG A 365 -10.61 -7.99 15.17
C ARG A 365 -11.36 -7.13 14.13
N ILE A 366 -11.18 -5.81 14.16
CA ILE A 366 -11.77 -4.90 13.18
C ILE A 366 -11.37 -5.31 11.77
N THR A 367 -10.08 -5.54 11.54
CA THR A 367 -9.55 -5.88 10.22
C THR A 367 -10.06 -7.22 9.71
N ILE A 368 -10.09 -8.26 10.58
CA ILE A 368 -10.56 -9.61 10.20
C ILE A 368 -12.05 -9.57 9.85
N VAL A 369 -12.88 -8.98 10.72
CA VAL A 369 -14.32 -8.91 10.47
C VAL A 369 -14.62 -8.14 9.18
N SER A 370 -13.92 -7.02 8.96
CA SER A 370 -14.10 -6.24 7.72
C SER A 370 -13.65 -7.00 6.48
N ALA A 371 -12.61 -7.84 6.58
CA ALA A 371 -12.19 -8.68 5.46
C ALA A 371 -13.24 -9.75 5.11
N VAL A 372 -13.86 -10.36 6.12
CA VAL A 372 -14.97 -11.31 5.89
C VAL A 372 -16.17 -10.61 5.25
N VAL A 373 -16.56 -9.44 5.78
CA VAL A 373 -17.64 -8.61 5.21
C VAL A 373 -17.31 -8.25 3.75
N ASN A 374 -16.07 -7.89 3.44
CA ASN A 374 -15.65 -7.57 2.07
C ASN A 374 -15.86 -8.72 1.10
N LEU A 375 -15.45 -9.94 1.47
CA LEU A 375 -15.67 -11.13 0.65
C LEU A 375 -17.16 -11.40 0.42
N LEU A 376 -17.98 -11.31 1.46
CA LEU A 376 -19.42 -11.49 1.34
C LEU A 376 -20.06 -10.45 0.42
N LEU A 377 -19.63 -9.18 0.55
CA LEU A 377 -20.13 -8.10 -0.30
C LEU A 377 -19.71 -8.26 -1.77
N TYR A 378 -18.51 -8.78 -2.06
CA TYR A 378 -18.12 -9.13 -3.43
C TYR A 378 -19.02 -10.22 -4.02
N LEU A 379 -19.33 -11.28 -3.25
CA LEU A 379 -20.22 -12.36 -3.70
C LEU A 379 -21.66 -11.90 -3.97
N VAL A 380 -22.10 -10.82 -3.32
CA VAL A 380 -23.42 -10.23 -3.53
C VAL A 380 -23.40 -9.20 -4.66
N PHE A 381 -22.50 -8.23 -4.62
CA PHE A 381 -22.58 -7.09 -5.52
C PHE A 381 -21.99 -7.35 -6.91
N ILE A 382 -20.99 -8.24 -7.06
CA ILE A 382 -20.43 -8.51 -8.38
C ILE A 382 -21.45 -9.23 -9.29
N PRO A 383 -22.16 -10.29 -8.86
CA PRO A 383 -23.21 -10.89 -9.69
C PRO A 383 -24.36 -9.94 -10.00
N TRP A 384 -24.69 -9.02 -9.08
CA TRP A 384 -25.82 -8.10 -9.24
C TRP A 384 -25.51 -6.86 -10.09
N LEU A 385 -24.34 -6.24 -9.87
CA LEU A 385 -23.93 -4.96 -10.48
C LEU A 385 -22.78 -5.11 -11.48
N GLY A 386 -22.33 -6.34 -11.76
CA GLY A 386 -21.18 -6.60 -12.63
C GLY A 386 -19.90 -5.97 -12.12
N PHE A 387 -19.11 -5.41 -13.02
CA PHE A 387 -17.82 -4.79 -12.70
C PHE A 387 -17.91 -3.68 -11.63
N ILE A 388 -18.97 -2.85 -11.70
CA ILE A 388 -19.22 -1.78 -10.70
C ILE A 388 -19.41 -2.35 -9.29
N GLY A 389 -19.93 -3.58 -9.18
CA GLY A 389 -20.11 -4.28 -7.91
C GLY A 389 -18.84 -4.37 -7.07
N VAL A 390 -17.66 -4.41 -7.70
CA VAL A 390 -16.36 -4.37 -7.01
C VAL A 390 -16.20 -3.07 -6.23
N GLY A 391 -16.48 -1.95 -6.87
CA GLY A 391 -16.35 -0.62 -6.27
C GLY A 391 -17.37 -0.39 -5.16
N VAL A 392 -18.61 -0.80 -5.37
CA VAL A 392 -19.70 -0.69 -4.37
C VAL A 392 -19.38 -1.54 -3.14
N ALA A 393 -18.93 -2.78 -3.32
CA ALA A 393 -18.51 -3.66 -2.22
C ALA A 393 -17.36 -3.05 -1.41
N LEU A 394 -16.37 -2.47 -2.11
CA LEU A 394 -15.20 -1.84 -1.48
C LEU A 394 -15.63 -0.66 -0.59
N ILE A 395 -16.43 0.27 -1.11
CA ILE A 395 -16.92 1.43 -0.37
C ILE A 395 -17.76 0.96 0.84
N SER A 396 -18.70 0.04 0.62
CA SER A 396 -19.57 -0.50 1.68
C SER A 396 -18.73 -1.16 2.80
N THR A 397 -17.68 -1.88 2.44
CA THR A 397 -16.73 -2.47 3.39
C THR A 397 -16.04 -1.40 4.24
N TYR A 398 -15.51 -0.35 3.64
CA TYR A 398 -14.82 0.69 4.41
C TYR A 398 -15.76 1.54 5.26
N ILE A 399 -17.00 1.77 4.80
CA ILE A 399 -18.05 2.40 5.64
C ILE A 399 -18.33 1.50 6.86
N PHE A 400 -18.55 0.21 6.65
CA PHE A 400 -18.70 -0.75 7.75
C PHE A 400 -17.50 -0.72 8.70
N MET A 401 -16.28 -0.74 8.17
CA MET A 401 -15.04 -0.72 8.93
C MET A 401 -14.90 0.56 9.78
N ILE A 402 -15.33 1.72 9.25
CA ILE A 402 -15.36 3.00 9.98
C ILE A 402 -16.37 2.91 11.15
N ILE A 403 -17.60 2.50 10.88
CA ILE A 403 -18.65 2.38 11.89
C ILE A 403 -18.21 1.42 13.01
N TYR A 404 -17.68 0.25 12.61
CA TYR A 404 -17.22 -0.76 13.56
C TYR A 404 -15.98 -0.29 14.35
N SER A 405 -15.08 0.47 13.73
CA SER A 405 -13.94 1.09 14.42
C SER A 405 -14.42 2.09 15.46
N LEU A 406 -15.28 3.04 15.09
CA LEU A 406 -15.83 4.05 16.01
C LEU A 406 -16.56 3.41 17.20
N TYR A 407 -17.37 2.38 16.95
CA TYR A 407 -18.03 1.63 18.00
C TYR A 407 -17.01 0.96 18.95
N SER A 408 -15.98 0.33 18.40
CA SER A 408 -14.97 -0.42 19.16
C SER A 408 -14.07 0.48 20.01
N VAL A 409 -13.79 1.70 19.54
CA VAL A 409 -12.88 2.65 20.22
C VAL A 409 -13.61 3.70 21.07
N ARG A 410 -14.95 3.72 21.08
CA ARG A 410 -15.75 4.74 21.78
C ARG A 410 -15.34 4.95 23.26
N LYS A 411 -14.97 3.87 23.96
CA LYS A 411 -14.53 3.91 25.35
C LYS A 411 -13.19 4.62 25.60
N PHE A 412 -12.38 4.86 24.55
CA PHE A 412 -11.12 5.57 24.70
C PHE A 412 -11.30 7.09 24.67
N GLU A 413 -12.43 7.58 24.13
CA GLU A 413 -12.80 9.01 24.04
C GLU A 413 -11.75 9.90 23.37
N LEU A 414 -10.94 9.34 22.47
CA LEU A 414 -9.89 10.07 21.76
C LEU A 414 -10.32 10.62 20.41
N ILE A 415 -11.47 10.17 19.89
CA ILE A 415 -11.96 10.58 18.57
C ILE A 415 -13.06 11.62 18.73
N LYS A 416 -12.75 12.84 18.25
CA LYS A 416 -13.75 13.90 18.01
C LYS A 416 -13.66 14.29 16.53
N LEU A 417 -14.81 14.41 15.89
CA LEU A 417 -14.87 14.84 14.50
C LEU A 417 -14.95 16.37 14.42
N PRO A 418 -14.07 17.00 13.60
CA PRO A 418 -14.08 18.45 13.42
C PRO A 418 -15.18 18.85 12.42
N TRP A 419 -16.44 18.71 12.78
CA TRP A 419 -17.59 18.90 11.89
C TRP A 419 -17.54 20.21 11.13
N LYS A 420 -17.18 21.32 11.79
CA LYS A 420 -17.06 22.63 11.15
C LYS A 420 -16.09 22.55 9.97
N MET A 421 -14.90 22.00 10.16
CA MET A 421 -13.87 21.90 9.14
C MET A 421 -14.27 20.91 8.02
N ILE A 422 -14.95 19.83 8.37
CA ILE A 422 -15.51 18.87 7.41
C ILE A 422 -16.53 19.55 6.50
N PHE A 423 -17.54 20.26 7.06
CA PHE A 423 -18.54 20.97 6.25
C PHE A 423 -17.92 22.07 5.38
N GLN A 424 -16.97 22.84 5.90
CA GLN A 424 -16.24 23.83 5.13
C GLN A 424 -15.49 23.19 3.96
N THR A 425 -14.85 22.05 4.19
CA THR A 425 -14.16 21.28 3.13
C THR A 425 -15.12 20.76 2.08
N LEU A 426 -16.25 20.17 2.50
CA LEU A 426 -17.26 19.65 1.58
C LEU A 426 -17.84 20.79 0.71
N THR A 427 -18.14 21.95 1.30
CA THR A 427 -18.61 23.15 0.57
C THR A 427 -17.57 23.61 -0.45
N ALA A 428 -16.31 23.79 -0.03
CA ALA A 428 -15.24 24.21 -0.92
C ALA A 428 -15.00 23.20 -2.06
N SER A 429 -15.06 21.90 -1.76
CA SER A 429 -14.95 20.85 -2.77
C SER A 429 -16.13 20.83 -3.74
N GLY A 430 -17.34 21.17 -3.28
CA GLY A 430 -18.51 21.35 -4.16
C GLY A 430 -18.30 22.44 -5.20
N PHE A 431 -17.78 23.60 -4.79
CA PHE A 431 -17.42 24.67 -5.73
C PHE A 431 -16.28 24.27 -6.68
N MET A 432 -15.28 23.55 -6.18
CA MET A 432 -14.23 22.97 -7.01
C MET A 432 -14.80 22.02 -8.07
N VAL A 433 -15.74 21.14 -7.69
CA VAL A 433 -16.41 20.20 -8.59
C VAL A 433 -17.13 20.96 -9.71
N LEU A 434 -17.90 22.00 -9.38
CA LEU A 434 -18.59 22.84 -10.36
C LEU A 434 -17.59 23.53 -11.31
N ALA A 435 -16.51 24.07 -10.77
CA ALA A 435 -15.46 24.70 -11.60
C ALA A 435 -14.80 23.68 -12.56
N VAL A 436 -14.50 22.49 -12.08
CA VAL A 436 -13.91 21.43 -12.91
C VAL A 436 -14.89 20.98 -14.01
N ILE A 437 -16.18 20.83 -13.71
CA ILE A 437 -17.20 20.48 -14.71
C ILE A 437 -17.27 21.56 -15.81
N LEU A 438 -17.26 22.83 -15.42
CA LEU A 438 -17.24 23.96 -16.38
C LEU A 438 -15.97 23.97 -17.23
N LEU A 439 -14.80 23.74 -16.61
CA LEU A 439 -13.54 23.71 -17.34
C LEU A 439 -13.45 22.53 -18.31
N LYS A 440 -14.03 21.36 -17.96
CA LYS A 440 -14.12 20.20 -18.87
C LYS A 440 -14.96 20.52 -20.11
N SER A 441 -16.00 21.33 -20.01
CA SER A 441 -16.83 21.70 -21.17
C SER A 441 -16.17 22.71 -22.12
N LEU A 442 -15.10 23.40 -21.70
CA LEU A 442 -14.41 24.41 -22.47
C LEU A 442 -13.31 23.89 -23.40
N SER A 443 -12.88 22.64 -23.24
CA SER A 443 -11.80 22.08 -24.05
C SER A 443 -12.04 20.60 -24.33
N SER A 444 -11.62 20.15 -25.51
CA SER A 444 -11.58 18.73 -25.92
C SER A 444 -10.19 18.11 -25.75
N HIS A 445 -9.15 18.89 -25.52
CA HIS A 445 -7.78 18.41 -25.37
C HIS A 445 -7.52 17.88 -23.95
N VAL A 446 -7.18 16.61 -23.83
CA VAL A 446 -6.94 15.91 -22.53
C VAL A 446 -5.97 16.67 -21.62
N TRP A 447 -4.86 17.17 -22.16
CA TRP A 447 -3.88 17.94 -21.39
C TRP A 447 -4.45 19.26 -20.85
N MET A 448 -5.25 19.98 -21.65
CA MET A 448 -5.90 21.22 -21.22
C MET A 448 -6.97 20.94 -20.15
N ILE A 449 -7.72 19.86 -20.30
CA ILE A 449 -8.70 19.43 -19.30
C ILE A 449 -8.01 19.15 -17.96
N ILE A 450 -6.93 18.35 -17.96
CA ILE A 450 -6.25 17.96 -16.72
C ILE A 450 -5.56 19.17 -16.09
N THR A 451 -4.74 19.92 -16.83
CA THR A 451 -4.00 21.06 -16.29
C THR A 451 -4.94 22.20 -15.87
N GLY A 452 -5.94 22.52 -16.69
CA GLY A 452 -6.95 23.51 -16.38
C GLY A 452 -7.78 23.16 -15.14
N SER A 453 -8.18 21.89 -15.01
CA SER A 453 -8.93 21.39 -13.84
C SER A 453 -8.09 21.40 -12.56
N ILE A 454 -6.82 21.00 -12.63
CA ILE A 454 -5.93 21.03 -11.46
C ILE A 454 -5.67 22.47 -11.02
N LEU A 455 -5.30 23.35 -11.94
CA LEU A 455 -4.98 24.75 -11.62
C LEU A 455 -6.23 25.54 -11.26
N GLY A 456 -7.25 25.54 -12.14
CA GLY A 456 -8.48 26.29 -11.95
C GLY A 456 -9.34 25.75 -10.81
N GLY A 457 -9.57 24.44 -10.77
CA GLY A 457 -10.28 23.79 -9.67
C GLY A 457 -9.57 23.95 -8.33
N GLY A 458 -8.24 23.78 -8.32
CA GLY A 458 -7.42 23.98 -7.13
C GLY A 458 -7.45 25.44 -6.63
N MET A 459 -7.41 26.41 -7.54
CA MET A 459 -7.51 27.85 -7.21
C MET A 459 -8.87 28.17 -6.58
N VAL A 460 -9.97 27.70 -7.18
CA VAL A 460 -11.33 27.87 -6.63
C VAL A 460 -11.43 27.23 -5.25
N TYR A 461 -10.92 26.02 -5.09
CA TYR A 461 -10.91 25.33 -3.81
C TYR A 461 -10.20 26.12 -2.71
N ILE A 462 -8.98 26.60 -2.98
CA ILE A 462 -8.17 27.39 -2.02
C ILE A 462 -8.87 28.72 -1.71
N LEU A 463 -9.43 29.39 -2.72
CA LEU A 463 -10.16 30.64 -2.54
C LEU A 463 -11.35 30.46 -1.59
N ILE A 464 -12.19 29.44 -1.81
CA ILE A 464 -13.37 29.18 -0.98
C ILE A 464 -12.94 28.78 0.43
N LEU A 465 -11.91 27.94 0.61
CA LEU A 465 -11.37 27.61 1.94
C LEU A 465 -10.89 28.86 2.70
N ARG A 466 -10.29 29.81 2.00
CA ARG A 466 -9.87 31.07 2.59
C ARG A 466 -11.06 31.91 3.02
N LEU A 467 -12.08 32.04 2.16
CA LEU A 467 -13.32 32.75 2.48
C LEU A 467 -14.06 32.14 3.67
N LEU A 468 -14.04 30.82 3.79
CA LEU A 468 -14.62 30.08 4.91
C LEU A 468 -13.75 30.11 6.20
N GLY A 469 -12.58 30.75 6.16
CA GLY A 469 -11.69 30.92 7.32
C GLY A 469 -10.95 29.66 7.78
N VAL A 470 -10.89 28.63 6.94
CA VAL A 470 -10.10 27.41 7.21
C VAL A 470 -8.61 27.69 7.03
N TRP A 471 -8.28 28.50 6.01
CA TRP A 471 -6.90 28.82 5.62
C TRP A 471 -6.55 30.26 6.00
N SER A 472 -5.83 30.44 7.13
CA SER A 472 -5.12 31.66 7.43
C SER A 472 -3.62 31.35 7.51
N PHE A 473 -2.78 32.17 6.86
CA PHE A 473 -1.32 31.98 6.86
C PHE A 473 -0.73 31.94 8.27
N ASP A 474 -1.37 32.61 9.24
CA ASP A 474 -0.94 32.61 10.65
C ASP A 474 -1.15 31.24 11.32
N LYS A 475 -2.16 30.47 10.94
CA LYS A 475 -2.39 29.11 11.48
C LYS A 475 -1.39 28.08 10.97
N ILE A 476 -0.77 28.28 9.79
CA ILE A 476 0.28 27.39 9.28
C ILE A 476 1.58 27.58 10.04
N ARG A 477 1.91 28.81 10.46
CA ARG A 477 3.09 29.10 11.29
C ARG A 477 3.02 28.47 12.68
N THR A 478 1.83 28.12 13.16
CA THR A 478 1.60 27.52 14.48
C THR A 478 1.50 25.99 14.46
N ILE A 479 1.45 25.33 13.29
CA ILE A 479 1.45 23.84 13.18
C ILE A 479 2.74 23.19 13.71
N GLY A 480 3.73 23.95 14.12
CA GLY A 480 4.98 23.42 14.73
C GLY A 480 5.31 23.99 16.11
N LYS A 481 4.46 24.85 16.67
CA LYS A 481 4.67 25.39 18.00
C LYS A 481 3.58 24.83 18.94
N PRO A 482 3.96 24.23 20.08
CA PRO A 482 2.98 23.96 21.13
C PRO A 482 2.40 25.34 21.56
N ASP A 483 1.07 25.46 21.59
CA ASP A 483 0.40 26.58 22.26
C ASP A 483 0.75 26.49 23.76
N ILE A 484 1.89 27.06 24.12
CA ILE A 484 2.23 27.42 25.50
C ILE A 484 1.74 28.86 25.65
N THR A 485 0.45 29.01 25.85
CA THR A 485 -0.09 30.20 26.51
C THR A 485 -0.29 29.87 27.99
N PRO A 486 0.20 30.74 28.89
CA PRO A 486 0.19 30.49 30.33
C PRO A 486 -1.19 30.33 30.92
#